data_2d17bcae18da98e07b8a66017f450e0a
#
_entry.id   2d17bcae18da98e07b8a66017f450e0a
#
_cell.length_a   1.000
_cell.length_b   1.000
_cell.length_c   1.000
_cell.angle_alpha   90.00
_cell.angle_beta   90.00
_cell.angle_gamma   90.00
#
_symmetry.space_group_name_H-M   'P 1'
#
loop_
_entity.id
_entity.type
_entity.pdbx_description
1 polymer ?
#
loop_
_entity_poly.entity_id
_entity_poly.type
_entity_poly.pdbx_seq_one_letter_code
_entity_poly.pdbx_strand_id
1 'polypeptide(L)'
;MDELVRRTKAELNRKRKELRFAEVELNEKRVVLAYPRTFMNRSGLALSYLINRFKTSPKKILVVTDDINLAPGSVRIRSKGGPGGHNGLKSIITALGTNEFPRVRIGVGNPDSAEEQVGHVLGTFDPASRELVSAATLRAADAIEMVVNGEFDNAMNKFNGNSETSTAK
;
A
#
# COMPACT_ATOMS: atom_id res chain seq x y z
N MET A 1 6.84 -2.20 0.34
CA MET A 1 7.29 -2.94 -0.86
C MET A 1 8.54 -3.76 -0.57
N ASP A 2 9.57 -3.16 0.01
CA ASP A 2 10.84 -3.84 0.31
C ASP A 2 10.68 -5.10 1.16
N GLU A 3 9.75 -5.11 2.11
CA GLU A 3 9.44 -6.29 2.91
C GLU A 3 8.88 -7.45 2.06
N LEU A 4 7.97 -7.18 1.12
CA LEU A 4 7.46 -8.22 0.21
C LEU A 4 8.55 -8.72 -0.74
N VAL A 5 9.40 -7.83 -1.23
CA VAL A 5 10.58 -8.17 -2.04
C VAL A 5 11.52 -9.09 -1.24
N ARG A 6 11.78 -8.77 0.02
CA ARG A 6 12.58 -9.60 0.92
C ARG A 6 11.97 -10.98 1.15
N ARG A 7 10.66 -11.06 1.46
CA ARG A 7 9.94 -12.32 1.71
C ARG A 7 9.91 -13.23 0.47
N THR A 8 9.71 -12.65 -0.70
CA THR A 8 9.66 -13.40 -1.96
C THR A 8 11.03 -13.61 -2.60
N LYS A 9 12.11 -13.06 -2.02
CA LYS A 9 13.46 -13.02 -2.59
C LYS A 9 13.47 -12.47 -4.03
N ALA A 10 12.54 -11.58 -4.34
CA ALA A 10 12.33 -11.05 -5.67
C ALA A 10 13.37 -9.96 -5.99
N GLU A 11 13.66 -9.84 -7.28
CA GLU A 11 14.34 -8.67 -7.82
C GLU A 11 13.38 -7.91 -8.73
N LEU A 12 13.12 -6.62 -8.43
CA LEU A 12 12.33 -5.75 -9.30
C LEU A 12 13.13 -5.35 -10.53
N ASN A 13 13.53 -6.36 -11.32
CA ASN A 13 14.45 -6.23 -12.45
C ASN A 13 13.76 -5.77 -13.75
N ARG A 14 12.45 -5.94 -13.87
CA ARG A 14 11.69 -5.44 -15.02
C ARG A 14 11.42 -3.95 -14.86
N LYS A 15 12.13 -3.15 -15.65
CA LYS A 15 12.03 -1.67 -15.64
C LYS A 15 11.23 -1.18 -16.83
N ARG A 16 10.35 -0.22 -16.58
CA ARG A 16 9.66 0.59 -17.56
C ARG A 16 9.77 2.05 -17.15
N LYS A 17 9.41 2.95 -18.04
CA LYS A 17 9.44 4.38 -17.74
C LYS A 17 8.64 4.71 -16.48
N GLU A 18 7.47 4.09 -16.33
CA GLU A 18 6.48 4.38 -15.31
C GLU A 18 6.64 3.54 -14.03
N LEU A 19 7.34 2.38 -14.09
CA LEU A 19 7.40 1.47 -12.95
C LEU A 19 8.58 0.48 -13.01
N ARG A 20 8.87 -0.11 -11.85
CA ARG A 20 9.62 -1.38 -11.73
C ARG A 20 8.65 -2.45 -11.26
N PHE A 21 8.84 -3.68 -11.71
CA PHE A 21 8.01 -4.81 -11.26
C PHE A 21 8.74 -6.14 -11.38
N ALA A 22 8.22 -7.12 -10.66
CA ALA A 22 8.58 -8.52 -10.78
C ALA A 22 7.34 -9.40 -10.74
N GLU A 23 7.36 -10.50 -11.45
CA GLU A 23 6.42 -11.60 -11.27
C GLU A 23 7.04 -12.55 -10.24
N VAL A 24 6.30 -12.83 -9.18
CA VAL A 24 6.76 -13.63 -8.04
C VAL A 24 5.73 -14.68 -7.70
N GLU A 25 6.16 -15.67 -6.93
CA GLU A 25 5.27 -16.58 -6.23
C GLU A 25 5.17 -16.16 -4.77
N LEU A 26 3.96 -16.01 -4.27
CA LEU A 26 3.65 -15.70 -2.89
C LEU A 26 2.55 -16.66 -2.43
N ASN A 27 2.87 -17.56 -1.49
CA ASN A 27 1.98 -18.60 -1.02
C ASN A 27 1.36 -19.42 -2.18
N GLU A 28 2.20 -19.94 -3.07
CA GLU A 28 1.84 -20.75 -4.25
C GLU A 28 0.97 -19.99 -5.28
N LYS A 29 0.82 -18.68 -5.13
CA LYS A 29 0.07 -17.83 -6.06
C LYS A 29 0.98 -16.90 -6.85
N ARG A 30 0.71 -16.79 -8.13
CA ARG A 30 1.43 -15.87 -9.02
C ARG A 30 0.95 -14.44 -8.75
N VAL A 31 1.87 -13.58 -8.33
CA VAL A 31 1.64 -12.17 -7.97
C VAL A 31 2.59 -11.28 -8.76
N VAL A 32 2.14 -10.09 -9.10
CA VAL A 32 2.99 -9.03 -9.66
C VAL A 32 3.24 -8.00 -8.58
N LEU A 33 4.48 -7.92 -8.09
CA LEU A 33 4.93 -6.82 -7.24
C LEU A 33 5.36 -5.66 -8.13
N ALA A 34 4.79 -4.48 -7.90
CA ALA A 34 5.06 -3.31 -8.73
C ALA A 34 5.29 -2.05 -7.88
N TYR A 35 6.28 -1.26 -8.30
CA TYR A 35 6.64 0.02 -7.69
C TYR A 35 6.59 1.12 -8.76
N PRO A 36 5.66 2.10 -8.65
CA PRO A 36 5.61 3.24 -9.55
C PRO A 36 6.89 4.08 -9.49
N ARG A 37 7.32 4.59 -10.64
CA ARG A 37 8.46 5.52 -10.77
C ARG A 37 8.03 6.91 -11.24
N THR A 38 6.73 7.10 -11.34
CA THR A 38 6.13 8.38 -11.68
C THR A 38 6.07 9.29 -10.45
N PHE A 39 5.82 10.58 -10.67
CA PHE A 39 5.32 11.43 -9.60
C PHE A 39 4.01 10.86 -9.03
N MET A 40 3.75 11.12 -7.74
CA MET A 40 2.60 10.57 -7.02
C MET A 40 1.27 10.83 -7.76
N ASN A 41 1.04 12.03 -8.24
CA ASN A 41 -0.15 12.41 -9.01
C ASN A 41 -0.26 11.76 -10.40
N ARG A 42 0.70 10.92 -10.80
CA ARG A 42 0.74 10.17 -12.07
C ARG A 42 0.79 8.65 -11.86
N SER A 43 0.54 8.15 -10.65
CA SER A 43 0.58 6.72 -10.33
C SER A 43 -0.38 5.87 -11.18
N GLY A 44 -1.47 6.46 -11.67
CA GLY A 44 -2.39 5.80 -12.59
C GLY A 44 -1.76 5.32 -13.90
N LEU A 45 -0.70 5.98 -14.40
CA LEU A 45 0.01 5.54 -15.61
C LEU A 45 0.67 4.18 -15.42
N ALA A 46 1.32 3.98 -14.25
CA ALA A 46 1.91 2.69 -13.91
C ALA A 46 0.86 1.59 -13.85
N LEU A 47 -0.30 1.90 -13.27
CA LEU A 47 -1.39 0.94 -13.14
C LEU A 47 -2.04 0.62 -14.49
N SER A 48 -2.27 1.59 -15.36
CA SER A 48 -2.77 1.37 -16.72
C SER A 48 -1.85 0.42 -17.52
N TYR A 49 -0.54 0.58 -17.37
CA TYR A 49 0.42 -0.35 -17.97
C TYR A 49 0.22 -1.78 -17.45
N LEU A 50 0.10 -1.97 -16.13
CA LEU A 50 -0.06 -3.30 -15.52
C LEU A 50 -1.37 -3.97 -15.97
N ILE A 51 -2.48 -3.24 -15.97
CA ILE A 51 -3.78 -3.76 -16.42
C ILE A 51 -3.69 -4.23 -17.88
N ASN A 52 -3.13 -3.42 -18.76
CA ASN A 52 -2.98 -3.75 -20.16
C ASN A 52 -2.03 -4.93 -20.37
N ARG A 53 -0.93 -4.99 -19.62
CA ARG A 53 0.10 -6.04 -19.73
C ARG A 53 -0.38 -7.40 -19.24
N PHE A 54 -1.12 -7.42 -18.12
CA PHE A 54 -1.54 -8.66 -17.45
C PHE A 54 -3.02 -8.99 -17.66
N LYS A 55 -3.75 -8.15 -18.41
CA LYS A 55 -5.19 -8.33 -18.69
C LYS A 55 -6.00 -8.58 -17.40
N THR A 56 -5.65 -7.83 -16.35
CA THR A 56 -6.27 -7.97 -15.02
C THR A 56 -7.43 -7.00 -14.84
N SER A 57 -8.21 -7.17 -13.77
CA SER A 57 -9.32 -6.31 -13.40
C SER A 57 -9.00 -5.50 -12.13
N PRO A 58 -9.69 -4.37 -11.88
CA PRO A 58 -9.51 -3.57 -10.67
C PRO A 58 -9.62 -4.37 -9.37
N LYS A 59 -10.53 -5.33 -9.30
CA LYS A 59 -10.75 -6.19 -8.11
C LYS A 59 -9.56 -7.09 -7.76
N LYS A 60 -8.66 -7.35 -8.74
CA LYS A 60 -7.44 -8.14 -8.55
C LYS A 60 -6.21 -7.29 -8.30
N ILE A 61 -6.39 -6.00 -8.07
CA ILE A 61 -5.30 -5.06 -7.80
C ILE A 61 -5.39 -4.66 -6.33
N LEU A 62 -4.31 -4.87 -5.58
CA LEU A 62 -4.17 -4.39 -4.22
C LEU A 62 -3.22 -3.20 -4.21
N VAL A 63 -3.72 -2.03 -3.83
CA VAL A 63 -2.93 -0.80 -3.73
C VAL A 63 -2.50 -0.59 -2.29
N VAL A 64 -1.20 -0.37 -2.08
CA VAL A 64 -0.64 -0.02 -0.76
C VAL A 64 -0.24 1.44 -0.77
N THR A 65 -0.71 2.21 0.22
CA THR A 65 -0.42 3.64 0.36
C THR A 65 -0.12 4.02 1.80
N ASP A 66 0.61 5.10 1.98
CA ASP A 66 0.62 5.88 3.20
C ASP A 66 -0.73 6.56 3.43
N ASP A 67 -0.98 6.98 4.66
CA ASP A 67 -2.20 7.68 5.05
C ASP A 67 -1.96 8.61 6.24
N ILE A 68 -2.00 9.89 5.99
CA ILE A 68 -1.81 10.93 7.00
C ILE A 68 -2.99 11.01 8.01
N ASN A 69 -4.17 10.52 7.64
CA ASN A 69 -5.36 10.54 8.51
C ASN A 69 -5.42 9.33 9.47
N LEU A 70 -4.42 8.47 9.43
CA LEU A 70 -4.28 7.34 10.34
C LEU A 70 -3.08 7.58 11.27
N ALA A 71 -3.26 7.25 12.54
CA ALA A 71 -2.16 7.33 13.51
C ALA A 71 -0.94 6.52 13.04
N PRO A 72 0.30 6.96 13.32
CA PRO A 72 1.50 6.21 12.99
C PRO A 72 1.41 4.78 13.51
N GLY A 73 1.82 3.82 12.71
CA GLY A 73 1.75 2.41 13.07
C GLY A 73 0.42 1.72 12.79
N SER A 74 -0.63 2.45 12.40
CA SER A 74 -1.93 1.86 12.05
C SER A 74 -1.88 1.19 10.67
N VAL A 75 -2.63 0.10 10.51
CA VAL A 75 -2.88 -0.54 9.21
C VAL A 75 -4.38 -0.60 9.00
N ARG A 76 -4.84 -0.23 7.81
CA ARG A 76 -6.25 -0.29 7.46
C ARG A 76 -6.47 -0.86 6.06
N ILE A 77 -7.34 -1.87 5.98
CA ILE A 77 -7.69 -2.56 4.74
C ILE A 77 -9.11 -2.16 4.35
N ARG A 78 -9.33 -1.89 3.06
CA ARG A 78 -10.64 -1.57 2.49
C ARG A 78 -10.77 -2.20 1.12
N SER A 79 -11.97 -2.70 0.79
CA SER A 79 -12.28 -3.23 -0.54
C SER A 79 -12.51 -2.14 -1.58
N LYS A 80 -12.89 -0.94 -1.14
CA LYS A 80 -13.18 0.23 -1.98
C LYS A 80 -13.06 1.52 -1.16
N GLY A 81 -13.10 2.67 -1.82
CA GLY A 81 -13.16 3.98 -1.15
C GLY A 81 -12.62 5.12 -2.00
N GLY A 82 -12.91 6.33 -1.58
CA GLY A 82 -12.41 7.56 -2.20
C GLY A 82 -10.90 7.76 -2.02
N PRO A 83 -10.33 8.82 -2.61
CA PRO A 83 -8.90 9.11 -2.55
C PRO A 83 -8.44 9.63 -1.17
N GLY A 84 -9.33 10.19 -0.35
CA GLY A 84 -9.00 10.71 0.98
C GLY A 84 -7.87 11.77 0.99
N GLY A 85 -7.80 12.62 -0.02
CA GLY A 85 -6.72 13.61 -0.18
C GLY A 85 -5.45 13.05 -0.84
N HIS A 86 -5.27 11.74 -0.95
CA HIS A 86 -4.06 11.12 -1.47
C HIS A 86 -3.99 11.22 -3.01
N ASN A 87 -3.07 12.03 -3.55
CA ASN A 87 -2.94 12.31 -4.98
C ASN A 87 -2.68 11.06 -5.83
N GLY A 88 -1.96 10.08 -5.31
CA GLY A 88 -1.74 8.78 -5.98
C GLY A 88 -3.03 8.00 -6.15
N LEU A 89 -3.85 7.89 -5.10
CA LEU A 89 -5.16 7.23 -5.18
C LEU A 89 -6.10 7.98 -6.13
N LYS A 90 -6.10 9.32 -6.12
CA LYS A 90 -6.87 10.12 -7.09
C LYS A 90 -6.48 9.78 -8.52
N SER A 91 -5.19 9.72 -8.81
CA SER A 91 -4.66 9.35 -10.14
C SER A 91 -5.03 7.93 -10.55
N ILE A 92 -4.96 6.97 -9.61
CA ILE A 92 -5.35 5.58 -9.84
C ILE A 92 -6.85 5.46 -10.13
N ILE A 93 -7.71 6.09 -9.33
CA ILE A 93 -9.17 6.10 -9.53
C ILE A 93 -9.52 6.67 -10.89
N THR A 94 -8.91 7.78 -11.29
CA THR A 94 -9.10 8.38 -12.63
C THR A 94 -8.69 7.41 -13.74
N ALA A 95 -7.54 6.73 -13.61
CA ALA A 95 -7.05 5.80 -14.62
C ALA A 95 -7.90 4.51 -14.73
N LEU A 96 -8.49 4.06 -13.62
CA LEU A 96 -9.34 2.86 -13.56
C LEU A 96 -10.81 3.15 -13.93
N GLY A 97 -11.25 4.40 -13.81
CA GLY A 97 -12.66 4.76 -13.89
C GLY A 97 -13.52 4.23 -12.73
N THR A 98 -12.90 3.73 -11.68
CA THR A 98 -13.58 3.16 -10.51
C THR A 98 -12.75 3.29 -9.25
N ASN A 99 -13.42 3.32 -8.09
CA ASN A 99 -12.80 3.26 -6.77
C ASN A 99 -12.97 1.87 -6.10
N GLU A 100 -13.51 0.89 -6.83
CA GLU A 100 -13.76 -0.47 -6.36
C GLU A 100 -12.54 -1.37 -6.56
N PHE A 101 -11.50 -1.13 -5.79
CA PHE A 101 -10.30 -1.96 -5.72
C PHE A 101 -9.78 -2.04 -4.28
N PRO A 102 -9.26 -3.22 -3.88
CA PRO A 102 -8.66 -3.42 -2.56
C PRO A 102 -7.49 -2.49 -2.29
N ARG A 103 -7.37 -2.03 -1.05
CA ARG A 103 -6.24 -1.21 -0.60
C ARG A 103 -5.83 -1.50 0.83
N VAL A 104 -4.54 -1.40 1.09
CA VAL A 104 -3.94 -1.37 2.42
C VAL A 104 -3.38 0.02 2.64
N ARG A 105 -3.82 0.68 3.70
CA ARG A 105 -3.39 2.02 4.11
C ARG A 105 -2.52 1.89 5.35
N ILE A 106 -1.35 2.51 5.34
CA ILE A 106 -0.40 2.51 6.46
C ILE A 106 -0.39 3.91 7.05
N GLY A 107 -0.77 4.04 8.31
CA GLY A 107 -0.78 5.31 9.02
C GLY A 107 0.62 5.86 9.22
N VAL A 108 0.80 7.10 8.81
CA VAL A 108 2.04 7.87 9.00
C VAL A 108 1.83 9.10 9.89
N GLY A 109 0.58 9.35 10.30
CA GLY A 109 0.20 10.50 11.10
C GLY A 109 0.03 11.77 10.29
N ASN A 110 -0.65 12.72 10.89
CA ASN A 110 -0.88 14.04 10.30
C ASN A 110 0.11 15.03 10.92
N PRO A 111 0.93 15.70 10.14
CA PRO A 111 1.72 16.83 10.64
C PRO A 111 0.80 17.99 11.04
N ASP A 112 1.24 18.80 11.99
CA ASP A 112 0.45 19.89 12.60
C ASP A 112 0.09 21.01 11.62
N SER A 113 0.76 21.11 10.48
CA SER A 113 0.46 22.10 9.43
C SER A 113 0.39 21.54 8.02
N ALA A 114 -0.41 22.18 7.15
CA ALA A 114 -0.52 21.81 5.74
C ALA A 114 0.81 21.99 4.97
N GLU A 115 1.65 22.92 5.38
CA GLU A 115 2.97 23.18 4.79
C GLU A 115 3.96 22.05 5.13
N GLU A 116 3.82 21.45 6.31
CA GLU A 116 4.63 20.33 6.77
C GLU A 116 4.20 19.00 6.14
N GLN A 117 2.99 18.88 5.60
CA GLN A 117 2.49 17.61 5.03
C GLN A 117 3.38 17.05 3.92
N VAL A 118 3.86 17.90 3.02
CA VAL A 118 4.77 17.47 1.94
C VAL A 118 6.13 17.08 2.52
N GLY A 119 6.64 17.86 3.47
CA GLY A 119 7.88 17.57 4.18
C GLY A 119 7.79 16.33 5.06
N HIS A 120 6.65 16.08 5.70
CA HIS A 120 6.41 14.91 6.54
C HIS A 120 6.39 13.59 5.74
N VAL A 121 5.67 13.56 4.62
CA VAL A 121 5.58 12.36 3.76
C VAL A 121 6.89 12.09 3.02
N LEU A 122 7.65 13.12 2.69
CA LEU A 122 8.95 13.02 1.97
C LEU A 122 10.16 13.10 2.90
N GLY A 123 9.95 13.42 4.18
CA GLY A 123 10.99 13.61 5.18
C GLY A 123 11.39 12.32 5.92
N THR A 124 12.23 12.49 6.92
CA THR A 124 12.59 11.42 7.86
C THR A 124 11.68 11.46 9.07
N PHE A 125 11.04 10.34 9.37
CA PHE A 125 10.29 10.18 10.62
C PHE A 125 11.21 10.41 11.84
N ASP A 126 10.65 10.97 12.91
CA ASP A 126 11.30 10.91 14.22
C ASP A 126 11.51 9.44 14.65
N PRO A 127 12.42 9.16 15.59
CA PRO A 127 12.75 7.77 15.94
C PRO A 127 11.54 6.94 16.39
N ALA A 128 10.62 7.50 17.17
CA ALA A 128 9.45 6.78 17.67
C ALA A 128 8.46 6.48 16.55
N SER A 129 8.12 7.45 15.72
CA SER A 129 7.25 7.27 14.55
C SER A 129 7.85 6.29 13.54
N ARG A 130 9.19 6.30 13.37
CA ARG A 130 9.88 5.36 12.49
C ARG A 130 9.70 3.91 12.95
N GLU A 131 9.82 3.65 14.24
CA GLU A 131 9.62 2.31 14.80
C GLU A 131 8.19 1.82 14.58
N LEU A 132 7.20 2.67 14.86
CA LEU A 132 5.78 2.38 14.65
C LEU A 132 5.46 2.08 13.17
N VAL A 133 5.95 2.92 12.26
CA VAL A 133 5.73 2.74 10.81
C VAL A 133 6.46 1.49 10.31
N SER A 134 7.64 1.18 10.83
CA SER A 134 8.37 -0.05 10.52
C SER A 134 7.56 -1.28 10.93
N ALA A 135 7.05 -1.31 12.16
CA ALA A 135 6.17 -2.40 12.64
C ALA A 135 4.89 -2.51 11.80
N ALA A 136 4.27 -1.37 11.44
CA ALA A 136 3.11 -1.36 10.56
C ALA A 136 3.42 -1.91 9.17
N THR A 137 4.61 -1.68 8.66
CA THR A 137 5.03 -2.23 7.35
C THR A 137 5.10 -3.76 7.37
N LEU A 138 5.57 -4.36 8.46
CA LEU A 138 5.56 -5.82 8.64
C LEU A 138 4.12 -6.36 8.70
N ARG A 139 3.27 -5.72 9.52
CA ARG A 139 1.84 -6.07 9.64
C ARG A 139 1.10 -5.91 8.31
N ALA A 140 1.42 -4.88 7.53
CA ALA A 140 0.84 -4.69 6.19
C ALA A 140 1.27 -5.81 5.24
N ALA A 141 2.50 -6.30 5.32
CA ALA A 141 2.95 -7.44 4.53
C ALA A 141 2.18 -8.72 4.91
N ASP A 142 1.99 -8.99 6.22
CA ASP A 142 1.16 -10.12 6.69
C ASP A 142 -0.29 -10.02 6.18
N ALA A 143 -0.85 -8.81 6.22
CA ALA A 143 -2.20 -8.54 5.70
C ALA A 143 -2.29 -8.81 4.19
N ILE A 144 -1.27 -8.41 3.43
CA ILE A 144 -1.21 -8.65 1.98
C ILE A 144 -1.14 -10.14 1.67
N GLU A 145 -0.37 -10.92 2.42
CA GLU A 145 -0.32 -12.38 2.27
C GLU A 145 -1.70 -13.01 2.50
N MET A 146 -2.42 -12.61 3.55
CA MET A 146 -3.79 -13.07 3.78
C MET A 146 -4.73 -12.70 2.63
N VAL A 147 -4.65 -11.48 2.12
CA VAL A 147 -5.45 -11.04 0.97
C VAL A 147 -5.13 -11.85 -0.29
N VAL A 148 -3.86 -12.13 -0.55
CA VAL A 148 -3.42 -12.98 -1.67
C VAL A 148 -3.96 -14.40 -1.51
N ASN A 149 -4.06 -14.92 -0.29
CA ASN A 149 -4.66 -16.22 0.01
C ASN A 149 -6.18 -16.27 -0.18
N GLY A 150 -6.83 -15.12 -0.36
CA GLY A 150 -8.30 -15.02 -0.48
C GLY A 150 -9.00 -14.75 0.84
N GLU A 151 -8.25 -14.47 1.91
CA GLU A 151 -8.75 -14.22 3.26
C GLU A 151 -9.01 -12.73 3.52
N PHE A 152 -9.65 -12.04 2.56
CA PHE A 152 -9.80 -10.59 2.62
C PHE A 152 -10.55 -10.11 3.87
N ASP A 153 -11.67 -10.74 4.21
CA ASP A 153 -12.49 -10.36 5.36
C ASP A 153 -11.78 -10.66 6.69
N ASN A 154 -11.08 -11.79 6.75
CA ASN A 154 -10.23 -12.14 7.92
C ASN A 154 -9.10 -11.12 8.09
N ALA A 155 -8.46 -10.71 7.00
CA ALA A 155 -7.44 -9.67 7.03
C ALA A 155 -8.02 -8.34 7.51
N MET A 156 -9.19 -7.93 7.01
CA MET A 156 -9.86 -6.72 7.51
C MET A 156 -10.15 -6.80 9.01
N ASN A 157 -10.72 -7.90 9.48
CA ASN A 157 -11.05 -8.08 10.91
C ASN A 157 -9.78 -8.03 11.78
N LYS A 158 -8.72 -8.69 11.35
CA LYS A 158 -7.45 -8.79 12.10
C LYS A 158 -6.69 -7.47 12.17
N PHE A 159 -6.62 -6.71 11.07
CA PHE A 159 -5.73 -5.56 10.96
C PHE A 159 -6.41 -4.19 11.05
N ASN A 160 -7.75 -4.11 10.91
CA ASN A 160 -8.48 -2.85 11.04
C ASN A 160 -8.80 -2.46 12.49
N GLY A 161 -8.62 -3.35 13.45
CA GLY A 161 -8.72 -3.03 14.87
C GLY A 161 -7.62 -2.03 15.24
N ASN A 162 -7.91 -1.13 16.17
CA ASN A 162 -6.88 -0.28 16.75
C ASN A 162 -5.81 -1.18 17.36
N SER A 163 -4.55 -0.82 17.14
CA SER A 163 -3.42 -1.31 17.93
C SER A 163 -3.45 -0.66 19.31
N GLU A 164 -4.57 -0.78 20.03
CA GLU A 164 -4.61 -0.44 21.45
C GLU A 164 -4.00 -1.60 22.22
N THR A 165 -2.78 -1.34 22.65
CA THR A 165 -2.21 -1.80 23.92
C THR A 165 -2.66 -3.20 24.40
N SER A 166 -1.92 -4.22 23.97
CA SER A 166 -1.65 -5.31 24.90
C SER A 166 -0.63 -4.81 25.93
N THR A 167 -1.04 -3.92 26.80
CA THR A 167 -0.34 -3.71 28.07
C THR A 167 -0.79 -4.86 28.96
N ALA A 168 0.10 -5.84 29.08
CA ALA A 168 -0.01 -6.93 30.03
C ALA A 168 -0.39 -6.40 31.44
N LYS A 169 -1.42 -7.01 31.99
CA LYS A 169 -1.52 -7.15 33.46
C LYS A 169 -0.67 -8.32 33.89
#